data_90b29dd3ff92793ab6ecbab9932a3251
#
_entry.id   90b29dd3ff92793ab6ecbab9932a3251
#
_cell.length_a   1.000
_cell.length_b   1.000
_cell.length_c   1.000
_cell.angle_alpha   90.00
_cell.angle_beta   90.00
_cell.angle_gamma   90.00
#
_symmetry.space_group_name_H-M   'P 1'
#
loop_
_entity.id
_entity.type
_entity.pdbx_description
1 polymer ?
#
loop_
_entity_poly.entity_id
_entity_poly.type
_entity_poly.pdbx_seq_one_letter_code
_entity_poly.pdbx_strand_id
1 'polypeptide(L)'
;MKNRYRNAGRCTHALLLGCALFACGAVGAGQVTGASASKQLRHAVAPCTNALEVSACEQWITYGRGPARSRIYSTYKVDAYNPALKRALILVHGANLMGGYFFRHGMAAAILAGALGNTLVVSTYFLDPYVGKRRPAEPQWLRQSNEVVWPEGHTSWRAGGMSPTDPALSSFDYVDEIVRKLADKKNFPNLTRIVIAGFSAGGQFVNRYEMANKVDGTVKGVSISYVVGDPSSFAWPTAVRPLPVGDASPNSPDEAYKESVGKNATTPHTEFTYGAFDRSKVPQYDDWPYGLQNLNGYVAGMSVDQLRKNLVSRSVTYVEGQVDTLPISGFDSSPKADAQGPQRRARGEAFVMYVDKYLGGRQKLVIVPGCSHNSRCVLTADNVLPLLFPPPPGPTVYPTGGFGLE
;
A
#
# COMPACT_ATOMS: atom_id res chain seq x y z
N MET A 1 -36.23 -25.26 -38.00
CA MET A 1 -35.65 -25.48 -39.33
C MET A 1 -34.28 -26.11 -39.15
N LYS A 2 -34.13 -27.34 -39.69
CA LYS A 2 -32.91 -28.13 -39.72
C LYS A 2 -31.97 -27.60 -40.78
N ASN A 3 -30.67 -27.54 -40.56
CA ASN A 3 -29.74 -28.00 -41.58
C ASN A 3 -28.39 -28.42 -40.98
N ARG A 4 -28.09 -29.66 -41.31
CA ARG A 4 -26.81 -30.39 -41.15
C ARG A 4 -25.86 -29.97 -42.27
N TYR A 5 -24.56 -29.95 -42.02
CA TYR A 5 -23.60 -30.46 -43.00
C TYR A 5 -22.46 -31.21 -42.30
N ARG A 6 -22.23 -32.38 -42.80
CA ARG A 6 -21.21 -33.42 -42.50
C ARG A 6 -20.05 -33.35 -43.51
N ASN A 7 -18.98 -33.98 -43.13
CA ASN A 7 -17.89 -34.69 -43.87
C ASN A 7 -16.60 -33.88 -43.98
N ALA A 8 -15.51 -34.38 -43.51
CA ALA A 8 -14.70 -35.62 -43.69
C ALA A 8 -13.52 -35.35 -44.65
N GLY A 9 -12.34 -35.67 -44.22
CA GLY A 9 -11.13 -35.70 -45.06
C GLY A 9 -9.88 -36.13 -44.31
N ARG A 10 -9.68 -37.44 -44.16
CA ARG A 10 -8.38 -38.04 -43.78
C ARG A 10 -7.42 -37.94 -44.98
N CYS A 11 -6.15 -37.62 -44.72
CA CYS A 11 -5.05 -38.05 -45.60
C CYS A 11 -3.85 -38.43 -44.71
N THR A 12 -3.62 -39.70 -44.66
CA THR A 12 -2.39 -40.40 -44.27
C THR A 12 -1.37 -40.32 -45.38
N HIS A 13 -0.13 -39.95 -45.11
CA HIS A 13 1.03 -40.35 -45.92
C HIS A 13 2.18 -40.69 -44.99
N ALA A 14 2.51 -41.98 -44.99
CA ALA A 14 3.75 -42.53 -44.49
C ALA A 14 4.77 -42.51 -45.65
N LEU A 15 6.01 -42.17 -45.33
CA LEU A 15 7.13 -42.57 -46.18
C LEU A 15 8.39 -42.79 -45.31
N LEU A 16 9.02 -43.86 -45.67
CA LEU A 16 10.04 -44.68 -45.05
C LEU A 16 11.49 -44.19 -45.31
N LEU A 17 12.36 -44.62 -44.39
CA LEU A 17 13.76 -45.05 -44.52
C LEU A 17 14.87 -44.09 -44.96
N GLY A 18 15.90 -44.10 -44.13
CA GLY A 18 17.27 -43.73 -44.45
C GLY A 18 18.22 -44.04 -43.30
N CYS A 19 18.63 -45.35 -43.17
CA CYS A 19 19.74 -45.78 -42.32
C CYS A 19 21.07 -45.32 -42.94
N ALA A 20 21.92 -44.64 -42.14
CA ALA A 20 23.35 -44.60 -42.44
C ALA A 20 24.13 -44.94 -41.16
N LEU A 21 24.68 -46.15 -41.18
CA LEU A 21 25.69 -46.65 -40.25
C LEU A 21 27.05 -46.01 -40.56
N PHE A 22 27.70 -45.44 -39.58
CA PHE A 22 29.15 -45.28 -39.57
C PHE A 22 29.69 -45.75 -38.22
N ALA A 23 30.68 -46.64 -38.39
CA ALA A 23 31.29 -47.37 -37.30
C ALA A 23 32.54 -46.72 -36.72
N CYS A 24 32.76 -47.02 -35.45
CA CYS A 24 34.03 -47.21 -34.76
C CYS A 24 35.12 -46.15 -34.78
N GLY A 25 35.37 -45.62 -33.57
CA GLY A 25 36.64 -45.11 -33.12
C GLY A 25 36.69 -45.19 -31.61
N ALA A 26 37.21 -46.30 -31.07
CA ALA A 26 37.50 -46.41 -29.64
C ALA A 26 38.78 -45.63 -29.30
N VAL A 27 38.70 -44.65 -28.40
CA VAL A 27 39.86 -44.04 -27.75
C VAL A 27 39.56 -43.91 -26.26
N GLY A 28 40.44 -44.49 -25.52
CA GLY A 28 40.87 -44.44 -24.14
C GLY A 28 39.98 -43.85 -23.06
N ALA A 29 39.68 -44.70 -22.08
CA ALA A 29 39.16 -44.35 -20.80
C ALA A 29 40.16 -43.51 -19.99
N GLY A 30 39.85 -42.24 -19.79
CA GLY A 30 40.39 -41.43 -18.73
C GLY A 30 39.31 -41.20 -17.66
N GLN A 31 39.39 -41.91 -16.53
CA GLN A 31 38.54 -41.62 -15.38
C GLN A 31 38.95 -40.25 -14.79
N VAL A 32 38.17 -39.22 -15.09
CA VAL A 32 38.19 -37.98 -14.32
C VAL A 32 37.06 -38.09 -13.29
N THR A 33 37.41 -38.46 -12.07
CA THR A 33 36.55 -38.31 -10.90
C THR A 33 36.48 -36.83 -10.58
N GLY A 34 35.64 -36.12 -11.28
CA GLY A 34 35.19 -34.74 -10.94
C GLY A 34 33.76 -34.83 -10.46
N ALA A 35 33.56 -34.82 -9.15
CA ALA A 35 32.26 -34.58 -8.55
C ALA A 35 31.84 -33.15 -8.93
N SER A 36 31.22 -32.98 -10.09
CA SER A 36 30.50 -31.81 -10.48
C SER A 36 29.26 -31.74 -9.60
N ALA A 37 29.37 -31.02 -8.46
CA ALA A 37 28.21 -30.59 -7.73
C ALA A 37 27.36 -29.77 -8.71
N SER A 38 26.35 -30.39 -9.26
CA SER A 38 25.30 -29.74 -10.04
C SER A 38 24.67 -28.69 -9.11
N LYS A 39 25.11 -27.45 -9.24
CA LYS A 39 24.45 -26.29 -8.69
C LYS A 39 23.07 -26.27 -9.34
N GLN A 40 22.11 -26.90 -8.67
CA GLN A 40 20.71 -26.86 -9.08
C GLN A 40 20.37 -25.40 -9.21
N LEU A 41 20.27 -24.88 -10.44
CA LEU A 41 19.72 -23.57 -10.74
C LEU A 41 18.30 -23.59 -10.16
N ARG A 42 18.16 -23.06 -8.94
CA ARG A 42 16.85 -22.87 -8.36
C ARG A 42 16.13 -21.91 -9.29
N HIS A 43 15.16 -22.43 -10.04
CA HIS A 43 14.32 -21.61 -10.90
C HIS A 43 13.78 -20.45 -10.07
N ALA A 44 13.95 -19.23 -10.58
CA ALA A 44 13.38 -18.06 -9.94
C ALA A 44 11.87 -18.27 -9.79
N VAL A 45 11.37 -18.13 -8.58
CA VAL A 45 9.93 -18.27 -8.32
C VAL A 45 9.21 -17.16 -9.09
N ALA A 46 8.28 -17.55 -9.95
CA ALA A 46 7.47 -16.59 -10.70
C ALA A 46 6.47 -15.87 -9.77
N PRO A 47 6.23 -14.57 -9.95
CA PRO A 47 5.21 -13.87 -9.21
C PRO A 47 3.80 -14.34 -9.60
N CYS A 48 2.87 -14.34 -8.63
CA CYS A 48 1.45 -14.48 -8.92
C CYS A 48 0.93 -13.21 -9.59
N THR A 49 0.63 -13.30 -10.89
CA THR A 49 0.21 -12.14 -11.71
C THR A 49 -1.12 -12.36 -12.42
N ASN A 50 -1.88 -13.39 -12.01
CA ASN A 50 -3.20 -13.65 -12.60
C ASN A 50 -4.17 -12.51 -12.25
N ALA A 51 -4.31 -11.55 -13.16
CA ALA A 51 -5.15 -10.38 -12.98
C ALA A 51 -6.65 -10.66 -13.15
N LEU A 52 -7.02 -11.79 -13.78
CA LEU A 52 -8.43 -12.17 -13.97
C LEU A 52 -8.96 -12.86 -12.71
N GLU A 53 -8.14 -13.67 -12.07
CA GLU A 53 -8.49 -14.43 -10.87
C GLU A 53 -7.57 -14.05 -9.71
N VAL A 54 -7.82 -12.90 -9.10
CA VAL A 54 -7.02 -12.40 -7.97
C VAL A 54 -7.01 -13.40 -6.81
N SER A 55 -8.07 -14.20 -6.66
CA SER A 55 -8.16 -15.29 -5.69
C SER A 55 -7.03 -16.31 -5.80
N ALA A 56 -6.44 -16.50 -6.98
CA ALA A 56 -5.27 -17.34 -7.15
C ALA A 56 -4.02 -16.84 -6.39
N CYS A 57 -3.98 -15.55 -6.08
CA CYS A 57 -2.89 -14.90 -5.33
C CYS A 57 -3.24 -14.68 -3.84
N GLU A 58 -4.34 -15.26 -3.37
CA GLU A 58 -4.76 -15.18 -1.98
C GLU A 58 -3.83 -15.99 -1.07
N GLN A 59 -3.52 -15.41 0.07
CA GLN A 59 -2.76 -16.04 1.15
C GLN A 59 -3.31 -15.61 2.51
N TRP A 60 -2.82 -16.26 3.56
CA TRP A 60 -3.30 -16.03 4.91
C TRP A 60 -2.16 -15.62 5.85
N ILE A 61 -2.43 -14.60 6.65
CA ILE A 61 -1.60 -14.22 7.78
C ILE A 61 -2.22 -14.81 9.03
N THR A 62 -1.47 -15.63 9.76
CA THR A 62 -1.86 -16.20 11.05
C THR A 62 -1.24 -15.40 12.19
N TYR A 63 -1.93 -15.29 13.31
CA TYR A 63 -1.51 -14.52 14.48
C TYR A 63 -1.10 -15.43 15.62
N GLY A 64 0.11 -15.22 16.16
CA GLY A 64 0.58 -15.97 17.28
C GLY A 64 0.51 -17.49 17.08
N ARG A 65 0.02 -18.22 18.10
CA ARG A 65 -0.20 -19.68 18.05
C ARG A 65 -1.66 -20.06 17.87
N GLY A 66 -2.54 -19.07 17.79
CA GLY A 66 -3.98 -19.29 17.65
C GLY A 66 -4.41 -19.56 16.21
N PRO A 67 -5.67 -19.93 16.01
CA PRO A 67 -6.23 -20.19 14.68
C PRO A 67 -6.63 -18.91 13.93
N ALA A 68 -6.58 -17.73 14.58
CA ALA A 68 -6.97 -16.46 13.98
C ALA A 68 -6.09 -16.13 12.77
N ARG A 69 -6.74 -15.72 11.68
CA ARG A 69 -6.05 -15.38 10.43
C ARG A 69 -6.76 -14.28 9.67
N SER A 70 -6.00 -13.54 8.88
CA SER A 70 -6.51 -12.55 7.93
C SER A 70 -6.01 -12.82 6.53
N ARG A 71 -6.83 -12.51 5.56
CA ARG A 71 -6.55 -12.69 4.13
C ARG A 71 -5.65 -11.56 3.62
N ILE A 72 -4.72 -11.92 2.74
CA ILE A 72 -3.95 -10.99 1.91
C ILE A 72 -3.96 -11.45 0.46
N TYR A 73 -3.63 -10.55 -0.45
CA TYR A 73 -3.23 -10.88 -1.82
C TYR A 73 -1.75 -10.57 -1.99
N SER A 74 -0.98 -11.50 -2.56
CA SER A 74 0.47 -11.35 -2.63
C SER A 74 1.06 -11.94 -3.89
N THR A 75 2.06 -11.26 -4.48
CA THR A 75 2.77 -11.74 -5.68
C THR A 75 3.66 -12.95 -5.41
N TYR A 76 4.17 -13.08 -4.19
CA TYR A 76 4.99 -14.22 -3.76
C TYR A 76 4.49 -14.72 -2.41
N LYS A 77 4.83 -15.96 -2.05
CA LYS A 77 4.50 -16.48 -0.73
C LYS A 77 5.25 -15.73 0.36
N VAL A 78 4.52 -15.27 1.39
CA VAL A 78 5.07 -14.46 2.49
C VAL A 78 5.83 -15.28 3.54
N ASP A 79 5.80 -16.60 3.43
CA ASP A 79 6.43 -17.57 4.33
C ASP A 79 7.42 -18.52 3.63
N ALA A 80 7.73 -18.27 2.35
CA ALA A 80 8.64 -19.11 1.57
C ALA A 80 9.96 -18.39 1.29
N TYR A 81 11.05 -19.17 1.27
CA TYR A 81 12.38 -18.68 0.94
C TYR A 81 12.44 -18.10 -0.48
N ASN A 82 12.80 -16.83 -0.60
CA ASN A 82 12.99 -16.15 -1.87
C ASN A 82 14.13 -15.10 -1.79
N PRO A 83 15.36 -15.46 -2.18
CA PRO A 83 16.51 -14.56 -2.14
C PRO A 83 16.52 -13.51 -3.26
N ALA A 84 15.64 -13.61 -4.25
CA ALA A 84 15.53 -12.63 -5.34
C ALA A 84 14.87 -11.33 -4.87
N LEU A 85 14.06 -11.38 -3.81
CA LEU A 85 13.33 -10.24 -3.30
C LEU A 85 14.24 -9.29 -2.54
N LYS A 86 14.24 -8.03 -2.94
CA LYS A 86 15.04 -6.94 -2.34
C LYS A 86 14.20 -5.94 -1.58
N ARG A 87 12.90 -5.89 -1.90
CA ARG A 87 11.93 -4.96 -1.30
C ARG A 87 10.54 -5.57 -1.20
N ALA A 88 9.69 -4.95 -0.39
CA ALA A 88 8.28 -5.25 -0.34
C ALA A 88 7.45 -3.96 -0.39
N LEU A 89 6.27 -4.05 -1.00
CA LEU A 89 5.24 -3.02 -0.98
C LEU A 89 4.00 -3.61 -0.32
N ILE A 90 3.60 -3.04 0.82
CA ILE A 90 2.34 -3.34 1.50
C ILE A 90 1.34 -2.25 1.13
N LEU A 91 0.25 -2.62 0.47
CA LEU A 91 -0.83 -1.71 0.10
C LEU A 91 -2.04 -1.90 1.00
N VAL A 92 -2.47 -0.81 1.62
CA VAL A 92 -3.71 -0.76 2.40
C VAL A 92 -4.83 -0.21 1.52
N HIS A 93 -5.90 -1.01 1.36
CA HIS A 93 -7.02 -0.66 0.48
C HIS A 93 -7.87 0.51 1.00
N GLY A 94 -8.69 1.09 0.11
CA GLY A 94 -9.66 2.13 0.44
C GLY A 94 -10.93 1.60 1.14
N ALA A 95 -11.88 2.48 1.39
CA ALA A 95 -13.13 2.18 2.14
C ALA A 95 -14.01 1.10 1.50
N ASN A 96 -13.88 0.86 0.20
CA ASN A 96 -14.64 -0.15 -0.51
C ASN A 96 -14.21 -1.60 -0.22
N LEU A 97 -13.23 -1.81 0.67
CA LEU A 97 -12.75 -3.13 1.12
C LEU A 97 -12.26 -4.02 -0.06
N MET A 98 -11.71 -3.42 -1.08
CA MET A 98 -11.35 -4.10 -2.32
C MET A 98 -9.84 -4.46 -2.35
N GLY A 99 -9.40 -5.31 -1.44
CA GLY A 99 -7.99 -5.74 -1.35
C GLY A 99 -7.45 -6.29 -2.68
N GLY A 100 -8.22 -7.11 -3.39
CA GLY A 100 -7.85 -7.62 -4.70
C GLY A 100 -7.70 -6.54 -5.77
N TYR A 101 -8.51 -5.49 -5.73
CA TYR A 101 -8.40 -4.36 -6.63
C TYR A 101 -7.11 -3.56 -6.38
N PHE A 102 -6.81 -3.29 -5.11
CA PHE A 102 -5.55 -2.64 -4.72
C PHE A 102 -4.33 -3.49 -5.03
N PHE A 103 -4.43 -4.80 -4.92
CA PHE A 103 -3.38 -5.72 -5.36
C PHE A 103 -3.05 -5.53 -6.85
N ARG A 104 -4.07 -5.42 -7.71
CA ARG A 104 -3.88 -5.14 -9.15
C ARG A 104 -3.20 -3.79 -9.39
N HIS A 105 -3.53 -2.76 -8.59
CA HIS A 105 -2.88 -1.45 -8.68
C HIS A 105 -1.40 -1.54 -8.29
N GLY A 106 -1.08 -2.26 -7.22
CA GLY A 106 0.29 -2.49 -6.80
C GLY A 106 1.11 -3.28 -7.83
N MET A 107 0.50 -4.29 -8.45
CA MET A 107 1.14 -5.02 -9.55
C MET A 107 1.38 -4.12 -10.77
N ALA A 108 0.38 -3.31 -11.16
CA ALA A 108 0.53 -2.37 -12.26
C ALA A 108 1.65 -1.37 -12.00
N ALA A 109 1.70 -0.80 -10.81
CA ALA A 109 2.77 0.10 -10.39
C ALA A 109 4.14 -0.60 -10.40
N ALA A 110 4.23 -1.85 -9.92
CA ALA A 110 5.48 -2.62 -9.92
C ALA A 110 5.96 -2.97 -11.35
N ILE A 111 5.03 -3.24 -12.28
CA ILE A 111 5.33 -3.46 -13.69
C ILE A 111 5.86 -2.17 -14.31
N LEU A 112 5.17 -1.04 -14.15
CA LEU A 112 5.58 0.25 -14.69
C LEU A 112 6.95 0.70 -14.16
N ALA A 113 7.22 0.43 -12.88
CA ALA A 113 8.52 0.71 -12.27
C ALA A 113 9.63 -0.31 -12.64
N GLY A 114 9.35 -1.34 -13.45
CA GLY A 114 10.30 -2.42 -13.73
C GLY A 114 10.72 -3.21 -12.47
N ALA A 115 9.92 -3.19 -11.41
CA ALA A 115 10.28 -3.66 -10.08
C ALA A 115 9.65 -5.02 -9.68
N LEU A 116 8.75 -5.58 -10.49
CA LEU A 116 7.97 -6.76 -10.13
C LEU A 116 8.83 -7.98 -9.79
N GLY A 117 9.92 -8.19 -10.52
CA GLY A 117 10.80 -9.38 -10.36
C GLY A 117 11.56 -9.42 -9.03
N ASN A 118 11.71 -8.29 -8.34
CA ASN A 118 12.45 -8.19 -7.08
C ASN A 118 11.67 -7.55 -5.93
N THR A 119 10.35 -7.38 -6.11
CA THR A 119 9.44 -6.78 -5.13
C THR A 119 8.32 -7.74 -4.77
N LEU A 120 8.13 -7.98 -3.50
CA LEU A 120 6.95 -8.65 -2.98
C LEU A 120 5.85 -7.60 -2.78
N VAL A 121 4.80 -7.66 -3.61
CA VAL A 121 3.62 -6.80 -3.48
C VAL A 121 2.58 -7.53 -2.64
N VAL A 122 2.14 -6.91 -1.55
CA VAL A 122 1.07 -7.40 -0.67
C VAL A 122 -0.05 -6.37 -0.65
N SER A 123 -1.30 -6.81 -0.76
CA SER A 123 -2.47 -5.99 -0.44
C SER A 123 -3.21 -6.59 0.74
N THR A 124 -3.54 -5.76 1.72
CA THR A 124 -4.35 -6.15 2.88
C THR A 124 -5.80 -6.40 2.49
N TYR A 125 -6.51 -7.15 3.32
CA TYR A 125 -7.95 -7.30 3.22
C TYR A 125 -8.57 -7.23 4.61
N PHE A 126 -9.21 -6.09 4.93
CA PHE A 126 -9.95 -5.90 6.17
C PHE A 126 -11.41 -6.34 5.94
N LEU A 127 -11.73 -7.57 6.34
CA LEU A 127 -13.06 -8.11 6.16
C LEU A 127 -14.07 -7.35 7.04
N ASP A 128 -15.08 -6.76 6.42
CA ASP A 128 -16.18 -6.10 7.12
C ASP A 128 -17.15 -7.17 7.69
N PRO A 129 -17.55 -7.09 8.97
CA PRO A 129 -18.54 -7.99 9.56
C PRO A 129 -19.93 -7.90 8.90
N TYR A 130 -20.19 -6.85 8.14
CA TYR A 130 -21.46 -6.62 7.44
C TYR A 130 -21.41 -6.96 5.94
N VAL A 131 -20.33 -7.56 5.45
CA VAL A 131 -20.30 -8.14 4.09
C VAL A 131 -21.43 -9.17 3.96
N GLY A 132 -22.20 -9.08 2.89
CA GLY A 132 -23.41 -9.88 2.69
C GLY A 132 -24.70 -9.19 3.13
N LYS A 133 -24.66 -8.21 4.05
CA LYS A 133 -25.82 -7.37 4.39
C LYS A 133 -25.91 -6.11 3.53
N ARG A 134 -24.76 -5.57 3.11
CA ARG A 134 -24.65 -4.33 2.33
C ARG A 134 -24.30 -4.55 0.86
N ARG A 135 -23.86 -5.76 0.49
CA ARG A 135 -23.43 -6.11 -0.89
C ARG A 135 -23.89 -7.54 -1.20
N PRO A 136 -24.13 -7.87 -2.48
CA PRO A 136 -24.34 -9.27 -2.88
C PRO A 136 -23.21 -10.13 -2.33
N ALA A 137 -23.56 -11.27 -1.75
CA ALA A 137 -22.59 -12.20 -1.18
C ALA A 137 -21.83 -12.91 -2.32
N GLU A 138 -20.79 -12.28 -2.82
CA GLU A 138 -19.84 -12.99 -3.70
C GLU A 138 -18.93 -13.88 -2.85
N PRO A 139 -18.61 -15.10 -3.32
CA PRO A 139 -17.86 -16.09 -2.54
C PRO A 139 -16.54 -15.54 -1.96
N GLN A 140 -15.86 -14.67 -2.68
CA GLN A 140 -14.61 -14.06 -2.23
C GLN A 140 -14.76 -13.08 -1.05
N TRP A 141 -15.97 -12.63 -0.76
CA TRP A 141 -16.26 -11.73 0.36
C TRP A 141 -16.84 -12.44 1.58
N LEU A 142 -17.11 -13.73 1.45
CA LEU A 142 -17.61 -14.51 2.58
C LEU A 142 -16.48 -14.75 3.58
N ARG A 143 -16.83 -14.59 4.86
CA ARG A 143 -15.94 -14.93 5.96
C ARG A 143 -15.57 -16.40 5.93
N GLN A 144 -14.27 -16.69 5.94
CA GLN A 144 -13.75 -18.05 6.08
C GLN A 144 -13.59 -18.44 7.56
N SER A 145 -13.41 -19.73 7.81
CA SER A 145 -13.17 -20.23 9.17
C SER A 145 -11.96 -19.52 9.79
N ASN A 146 -12.10 -19.06 11.04
CA ASN A 146 -11.08 -18.35 11.81
C ASN A 146 -10.60 -17.01 11.20
N GLU A 147 -11.27 -16.51 10.17
CA GLU A 147 -10.96 -15.22 9.61
C GLU A 147 -11.40 -14.09 10.54
N VAL A 148 -10.47 -13.22 10.84
CA VAL A 148 -10.70 -12.05 11.71
C VAL A 148 -11.47 -10.99 10.93
N VAL A 149 -12.50 -10.41 11.55
CA VAL A 149 -13.28 -9.30 10.98
C VAL A 149 -12.87 -7.98 11.63
N TRP A 150 -13.07 -6.89 10.90
CA TRP A 150 -12.62 -5.57 11.30
C TRP A 150 -13.78 -4.59 11.24
N PRO A 151 -14.12 -3.91 12.35
CA PRO A 151 -15.27 -3.02 12.38
C PRO A 151 -15.03 -1.78 11.51
N GLU A 152 -16.13 -1.23 11.00
CA GLU A 152 -16.19 0.15 10.53
C GLU A 152 -16.65 1.11 11.64
N GLY A 153 -16.44 2.42 11.47
CA GLY A 153 -16.83 3.45 12.44
C GLY A 153 -15.64 4.06 13.18
N HIS A 154 -15.90 4.68 14.32
CA HIS A 154 -14.87 5.44 15.07
C HIS A 154 -13.75 4.56 15.64
N THR A 155 -14.03 3.32 15.98
CA THR A 155 -13.03 2.30 16.38
C THR A 155 -12.62 1.43 15.22
N SER A 156 -12.64 1.97 14.01
CA SER A 156 -12.51 1.21 12.78
C SER A 156 -11.10 0.66 12.57
N TRP A 157 -11.02 -0.25 11.62
CA TRP A 157 -9.74 -0.77 11.13
C TRP A 157 -8.77 0.34 10.69
N ARG A 158 -9.26 1.52 10.26
CA ARG A 158 -8.46 2.68 9.85
C ARG A 158 -7.68 3.33 10.99
N ALA A 159 -8.00 2.97 12.22
CA ALA A 159 -7.48 3.63 13.42
C ALA A 159 -6.85 2.67 14.45
N GLY A 160 -6.53 1.45 14.05
CA GLY A 160 -6.02 0.45 14.99
C GLY A 160 -7.12 -0.13 15.89
N GLY A 161 -8.37 -0.15 15.42
CA GLY A 161 -9.50 -0.70 16.17
C GLY A 161 -9.34 -2.20 16.42
N MET A 162 -9.84 -2.65 17.58
CA MET A 162 -9.81 -4.05 17.97
C MET A 162 -10.83 -4.86 17.20
N SER A 163 -10.51 -6.10 16.87
CA SER A 163 -11.44 -6.99 16.19
C SER A 163 -12.55 -7.48 17.14
N PRO A 164 -13.82 -7.47 16.70
CA PRO A 164 -14.91 -8.08 17.49
C PRO A 164 -14.85 -9.61 17.54
N THR A 165 -14.09 -10.26 16.65
CA THR A 165 -13.93 -11.72 16.64
C THR A 165 -12.68 -12.20 17.36
N ASP A 166 -11.74 -11.31 17.64
CA ASP A 166 -10.58 -11.54 18.49
C ASP A 166 -10.16 -10.20 19.15
N PRO A 167 -10.71 -9.88 20.34
CA PRO A 167 -10.46 -8.61 21.02
C PRO A 167 -9.01 -8.36 21.44
N ALA A 168 -8.13 -9.36 21.33
CA ALA A 168 -6.69 -9.20 21.55
C ALA A 168 -5.95 -8.68 20.33
N LEU A 169 -6.60 -8.65 19.15
CA LEU A 169 -6.00 -8.23 17.89
C LEU A 169 -6.59 -6.91 17.41
N SER A 170 -5.73 -5.97 17.08
CA SER A 170 -6.06 -4.75 16.37
C SER A 170 -5.75 -4.87 14.88
N SER A 171 -6.33 -3.97 14.09
CA SER A 171 -6.00 -3.86 12.67
C SER A 171 -4.54 -3.47 12.43
N PHE A 172 -3.87 -2.81 13.37
CA PHE A 172 -2.45 -2.48 13.29
C PHE A 172 -1.57 -3.71 13.59
N ASP A 173 -1.96 -4.58 14.53
CA ASP A 173 -1.27 -5.86 14.78
C ASP A 173 -1.25 -6.73 13.52
N TYR A 174 -2.31 -6.67 12.70
CA TYR A 174 -2.36 -7.38 11.42
C TYR A 174 -1.24 -6.91 10.47
N VAL A 175 -1.03 -5.62 10.31
CA VAL A 175 0.03 -5.10 9.45
C VAL A 175 1.41 -5.28 10.10
N ASP A 176 1.52 -5.16 11.42
CA ASP A 176 2.74 -5.50 12.16
C ASP A 176 3.21 -6.93 11.86
N GLU A 177 2.26 -7.89 11.80
CA GLU A 177 2.59 -9.29 11.52
C GLU A 177 3.06 -9.48 10.07
N ILE A 178 2.45 -8.78 9.10
CA ILE A 178 2.95 -8.77 7.72
C ILE A 178 4.39 -8.26 7.69
N VAL A 179 4.66 -7.15 8.36
CA VAL A 179 6.02 -6.56 8.41
C VAL A 179 7.02 -7.53 9.02
N ARG A 180 6.67 -8.21 10.15
CA ARG A 180 7.56 -9.20 10.78
C ARG A 180 7.87 -10.36 9.83
N LYS A 181 6.87 -10.89 9.12
CA LYS A 181 7.07 -11.96 8.13
C LYS A 181 7.99 -11.53 6.98
N LEU A 182 7.79 -10.31 6.46
CA LEU A 182 8.63 -9.77 5.38
C LEU A 182 10.06 -9.41 5.83
N ALA A 183 10.25 -9.10 7.11
CA ALA A 183 11.56 -8.83 7.67
C ALA A 183 12.33 -10.10 8.07
N ASP A 184 11.72 -11.28 8.01
CA ASP A 184 12.38 -12.54 8.33
C ASP A 184 13.49 -12.89 7.31
N LYS A 185 14.73 -12.73 7.75
CA LYS A 185 15.92 -12.99 6.92
C LYS A 185 16.11 -14.47 6.55
N LYS A 186 15.43 -15.40 7.22
CA LYS A 186 15.43 -16.82 6.84
C LYS A 186 14.69 -17.01 5.52
N ASN A 187 13.58 -16.29 5.33
CA ASN A 187 12.79 -16.32 4.11
C ASN A 187 13.27 -15.30 3.07
N PHE A 188 13.63 -14.10 3.49
CA PHE A 188 13.97 -12.98 2.62
C PHE A 188 15.35 -12.39 2.97
N PRO A 189 16.45 -13.12 2.73
CA PRO A 189 17.79 -12.68 3.16
C PRO A 189 18.21 -11.32 2.57
N ASN A 190 17.77 -11.02 1.35
CA ASN A 190 18.15 -9.82 0.61
C ASN A 190 17.12 -8.68 0.67
N LEU A 191 15.97 -8.88 1.33
CA LEU A 191 14.95 -7.84 1.47
C LEU A 191 15.41 -6.81 2.50
N THR A 192 15.63 -5.59 2.07
CA THR A 192 16.15 -4.49 2.91
C THR A 192 15.21 -3.31 3.03
N ARG A 193 14.12 -3.29 2.25
CA ARG A 193 13.15 -2.19 2.25
C ARG A 193 11.71 -2.69 2.27
N ILE A 194 10.89 -2.06 3.10
CA ILE A 194 9.44 -2.22 3.12
C ILE A 194 8.83 -0.84 2.95
N VAL A 195 7.97 -0.69 1.94
CA VAL A 195 7.12 0.49 1.78
C VAL A 195 5.71 0.11 2.20
N ILE A 196 5.12 0.89 3.09
CA ILE A 196 3.72 0.73 3.51
C ILE A 196 2.96 1.91 2.92
N ALA A 197 2.08 1.61 1.97
CA ALA A 197 1.33 2.62 1.25
C ALA A 197 -0.17 2.39 1.40
N GLY A 198 -0.95 3.46 1.38
CA GLY A 198 -2.40 3.38 1.40
C GLY A 198 -3.02 4.56 0.67
N PHE A 199 -4.25 4.37 0.19
CA PHE A 199 -4.98 5.41 -0.51
C PHE A 199 -6.38 5.57 0.08
N SER A 200 -6.87 6.82 0.20
CA SER A 200 -8.19 7.10 0.77
C SER A 200 -8.29 6.63 2.22
N ALA A 201 -9.21 5.72 2.56
CA ALA A 201 -9.28 5.09 3.87
C ALA A 201 -7.99 4.34 4.23
N GLY A 202 -7.29 3.76 3.24
CA GLY A 202 -5.95 3.21 3.42
C GLY A 202 -4.91 4.28 3.71
N GLY A 203 -5.03 5.46 3.12
CA GLY A 203 -4.22 6.64 3.47
C GLY A 203 -4.45 7.08 4.91
N GLN A 204 -5.73 7.12 5.36
CA GLN A 204 -6.06 7.36 6.76
C GLN A 204 -5.42 6.31 7.70
N PHE A 205 -5.45 5.05 7.30
CA PHE A 205 -4.79 3.98 8.04
C PHE A 205 -3.28 4.23 8.15
N VAL A 206 -2.60 4.47 7.02
CA VAL A 206 -1.15 4.61 7.00
C VAL A 206 -0.69 5.84 7.78
N ASN A 207 -1.40 6.98 7.70
CA ASN A 207 -1.11 8.16 8.53
C ASN A 207 -1.14 7.85 10.03
N ARG A 208 -2.11 7.06 10.49
CA ARG A 208 -2.23 6.68 11.90
C ARG A 208 -1.26 5.58 12.29
N TYR A 209 -1.07 4.62 11.40
CA TYR A 209 -0.16 3.49 11.59
C TYR A 209 1.30 3.93 11.66
N GLU A 210 1.72 4.87 10.80
CA GLU A 210 3.09 5.37 10.83
C GLU A 210 3.46 6.01 12.16
N MET A 211 2.51 6.70 12.82
CA MET A 211 2.72 7.27 14.16
C MET A 211 2.78 6.20 15.26
N ALA A 212 2.04 5.10 15.10
CA ALA A 212 1.67 4.20 16.19
C ALA A 212 2.38 2.84 16.16
N ASN A 213 2.74 2.29 14.99
CA ASN A 213 3.20 0.91 14.90
C ASN A 213 4.43 0.62 15.77
N LYS A 214 4.51 -0.63 16.24
CA LYS A 214 5.54 -1.11 17.18
C LYS A 214 6.68 -1.84 16.47
N VAL A 215 6.65 -1.93 15.13
CA VAL A 215 7.62 -2.71 14.34
C VAL A 215 8.71 -1.86 13.73
N ASP A 216 8.44 -0.60 13.42
CA ASP A 216 9.44 0.32 12.91
C ASP A 216 10.54 0.56 13.95
N GLY A 217 11.79 0.42 13.53
CA GLY A 217 12.95 0.45 14.41
C GLY A 217 13.22 -0.86 15.18
N THR A 218 12.29 -1.84 15.17
CA THR A 218 12.50 -3.14 15.84
C THR A 218 12.93 -4.25 14.89
N VAL A 219 12.50 -4.19 13.61
CA VAL A 219 12.93 -5.15 12.59
C VAL A 219 14.36 -4.84 12.13
N LYS A 220 15.23 -5.86 12.16
CA LYS A 220 16.65 -5.68 11.88
C LYS A 220 16.96 -5.81 10.38
N GLY A 221 17.82 -4.92 9.87
CA GLY A 221 18.30 -4.97 8.49
C GLY A 221 17.24 -4.65 7.44
N VAL A 222 16.15 -3.99 7.84
CA VAL A 222 15.06 -3.54 6.98
C VAL A 222 14.71 -2.10 7.33
N SER A 223 14.69 -1.22 6.36
CA SER A 223 14.14 0.13 6.50
C SER A 223 12.67 0.15 6.09
N ILE A 224 11.87 0.92 6.84
CA ILE A 224 10.46 1.12 6.55
C ILE A 224 10.26 2.56 6.11
N SER A 225 9.40 2.75 5.10
CA SER A 225 8.91 4.06 4.69
C SER A 225 7.41 4.00 4.40
N TYR A 226 6.77 5.16 4.47
CA TYR A 226 5.32 5.27 4.39
C TYR A 226 4.92 6.19 3.25
N VAL A 227 3.85 5.81 2.53
CA VAL A 227 3.23 6.64 1.49
C VAL A 227 1.74 6.78 1.80
N VAL A 228 1.34 7.99 2.15
CA VAL A 228 -0.03 8.35 2.56
C VAL A 228 -0.71 9.03 1.39
N GLY A 229 -1.63 8.35 0.72
CA GLY A 229 -2.33 8.87 -0.46
C GLY A 229 -3.76 9.30 -0.17
N ASP A 230 -4.08 10.55 -0.48
CA ASP A 230 -5.42 11.16 -0.47
C ASP A 230 -6.32 10.79 0.74
N PRO A 231 -5.85 10.88 2.00
CA PRO A 231 -6.68 10.56 3.16
C PRO A 231 -7.78 11.58 3.35
N SER A 232 -8.98 11.14 3.75
CA SER A 232 -10.07 12.06 4.05
C SER A 232 -9.95 12.75 5.42
N SER A 233 -9.07 12.27 6.29
CA SER A 233 -8.76 12.89 7.58
C SER A 233 -7.44 12.34 8.14
N PHE A 234 -6.84 13.10 9.02
CA PHE A 234 -5.54 12.85 9.65
C PHE A 234 -5.68 12.68 11.16
N ALA A 235 -4.74 11.96 11.79
CA ALA A 235 -4.51 12.07 13.23
C ALA A 235 -3.70 13.34 13.47
N TRP A 236 -4.39 14.44 13.75
CA TRP A 236 -3.75 15.74 13.92
C TRP A 236 -2.95 15.79 15.23
N PRO A 237 -1.70 16.25 15.21
CA PRO A 237 -0.80 16.05 16.35
C PRO A 237 -1.04 16.97 17.55
N THR A 238 -1.87 18.02 17.39
CA THR A 238 -2.15 19.00 18.44
C THR A 238 -3.63 19.43 18.40
N ALA A 239 -4.03 20.27 19.35
CA ALA A 239 -5.36 20.88 19.37
C ALA A 239 -5.54 22.05 18.37
N VAL A 240 -4.47 22.47 17.72
CA VAL A 240 -4.49 23.53 16.70
C VAL A 240 -5.05 22.98 15.39
N ARG A 241 -5.76 23.80 14.63
CA ARG A 241 -6.28 23.44 13.30
C ARG A 241 -5.97 24.54 12.29
N PRO A 242 -5.95 24.22 10.99
CA PRO A 242 -5.86 25.26 9.97
C PRO A 242 -7.11 26.16 10.05
N LEU A 243 -6.87 27.44 10.00
CA LEU A 243 -7.91 28.46 9.98
C LEU A 243 -8.03 29.01 8.56
N PRO A 244 -9.22 29.45 8.14
CA PRO A 244 -9.37 30.17 6.90
C PRO A 244 -8.53 31.44 6.94
N VAL A 245 -7.85 31.75 5.86
CA VAL A 245 -7.17 33.02 5.67
C VAL A 245 -8.18 34.06 5.19
N GLY A 246 -8.37 35.11 5.97
CA GLY A 246 -9.37 36.16 5.70
C GLY A 246 -10.81 35.78 6.05
N ASP A 247 -11.79 36.47 5.46
CA ASP A 247 -13.22 36.19 5.63
C ASP A 247 -13.72 34.96 4.85
N ALA A 248 -12.82 34.20 4.28
CA ALA A 248 -13.16 32.95 3.57
C ALA A 248 -13.75 31.96 4.58
N SER A 249 -14.96 31.53 4.33
CA SER A 249 -15.61 30.48 5.10
C SER A 249 -14.72 29.23 5.08
N PRO A 250 -14.46 28.56 6.22
CA PRO A 250 -13.72 27.32 6.24
C PRO A 250 -14.35 26.22 5.36
N ASN A 251 -15.56 26.47 4.87
CA ASN A 251 -16.37 25.61 4.03
C ASN A 251 -16.42 26.06 2.55
N SER A 252 -15.63 27.06 2.15
CA SER A 252 -15.53 27.36 0.72
C SER A 252 -14.43 26.51 0.09
N PRO A 253 -14.78 25.39 -0.57
CA PRO A 253 -13.82 24.56 -1.30
C PRO A 253 -13.16 25.31 -2.46
N ASP A 254 -13.79 26.43 -2.88
CA ASP A 254 -13.48 27.10 -4.12
C ASP A 254 -12.24 28.00 -4.05
N GLU A 255 -11.88 28.54 -2.89
CA GLU A 255 -10.79 29.52 -2.85
C GLU A 255 -9.42 28.87 -2.80
N ALA A 256 -9.21 27.88 -1.92
CA ALA A 256 -7.99 27.09 -1.94
C ALA A 256 -7.81 26.37 -3.29
N TYR A 257 -8.91 25.98 -3.94
CA TYR A 257 -8.90 25.40 -5.28
C TYR A 257 -8.55 26.45 -6.36
N LYS A 258 -9.16 27.63 -6.37
CA LYS A 258 -8.87 28.71 -7.31
C LYS A 258 -7.43 29.17 -7.22
N GLU A 259 -6.87 29.28 -6.02
CA GLU A 259 -5.46 29.61 -5.82
C GLU A 259 -4.53 28.51 -6.30
N SER A 260 -4.84 27.24 -6.02
CA SER A 260 -3.99 26.12 -6.42
C SER A 260 -4.02 25.83 -7.92
N VAL A 261 -5.13 26.07 -8.61
CA VAL A 261 -5.28 25.87 -10.07
C VAL A 261 -4.76 27.07 -10.87
N GLY A 262 -4.80 28.29 -10.28
CA GLY A 262 -4.48 29.51 -11.03
C GLY A 262 -3.00 29.83 -11.21
N LYS A 263 -2.09 29.32 -10.36
CA LYS A 263 -0.68 29.69 -10.38
C LYS A 263 0.29 28.55 -10.64
N ASN A 264 0.04 27.36 -10.13
CA ASN A 264 0.80 26.14 -10.40
C ASN A 264 0.05 24.96 -9.76
N ALA A 265 -0.82 24.35 -10.51
CA ALA A 265 -1.73 23.33 -9.99
C ALA A 265 -1.05 22.12 -9.32
N THR A 266 0.25 21.92 -9.57
CA THR A 266 1.07 20.86 -8.97
C THR A 266 1.96 21.35 -7.83
N THR A 267 1.99 22.64 -7.54
CA THR A 267 2.71 23.18 -6.40
C THR A 267 1.82 23.14 -5.17
N PRO A 268 2.27 22.60 -4.04
CA PRO A 268 1.50 22.63 -2.81
C PRO A 268 1.20 24.07 -2.34
N HIS A 269 -0.01 24.27 -1.83
CA HIS A 269 -0.32 25.51 -1.13
C HIS A 269 0.45 25.55 0.20
N THR A 270 1.11 26.66 0.48
CA THR A 270 2.03 26.75 1.63
C THR A 270 1.62 27.80 2.67
N GLU A 271 0.54 28.53 2.41
CA GLU A 271 0.10 29.65 3.27
C GLU A 271 -1.16 29.26 4.05
N PHE A 272 -0.94 28.52 5.14
CA PHE A 272 -2.00 28.24 6.10
C PHE A 272 -1.78 29.00 7.39
N THR A 273 -2.86 29.58 7.92
CA THR A 273 -2.90 30.09 9.29
C THR A 273 -3.43 28.99 10.20
N TYR A 274 -2.85 28.87 11.39
CA TYR A 274 -3.24 27.86 12.35
C TYR A 274 -3.59 28.51 13.68
N GLY A 275 -4.61 27.99 14.35
CA GLY A 275 -5.05 28.53 15.62
C GLY A 275 -5.85 27.51 16.44
N ALA A 276 -6.24 27.95 17.64
CA ALA A 276 -7.10 27.16 18.49
C ALA A 276 -8.46 26.96 17.82
N PHE A 277 -8.94 25.73 17.79
CA PHE A 277 -10.25 25.41 17.29
C PHE A 277 -11.31 25.50 18.41
N ASP A 278 -12.48 25.99 18.08
CA ASP A 278 -13.57 26.13 19.03
C ASP A 278 -14.23 24.80 19.38
N ARG A 279 -13.88 24.25 20.54
CA ARG A 279 -14.45 22.99 21.04
C ARG A 279 -15.95 23.03 21.24
N SER A 280 -16.55 24.20 21.46
CA SER A 280 -18.00 24.32 21.64
C SER A 280 -18.75 23.97 20.36
N LYS A 281 -18.14 24.23 19.20
CA LYS A 281 -18.70 23.90 17.88
C LYS A 281 -18.55 22.45 17.51
N VAL A 282 -17.40 21.86 17.82
CA VAL A 282 -17.10 20.44 17.52
C VAL A 282 -16.45 19.79 18.73
N PRO A 283 -17.23 19.30 19.69
CA PRO A 283 -16.70 18.50 20.79
C PRO A 283 -15.89 17.31 20.27
N GLN A 284 -14.78 16.98 20.93
CA GLN A 284 -13.95 15.82 20.60
C GLN A 284 -13.29 15.88 19.20
N TYR A 285 -13.10 17.07 18.62
CA TYR A 285 -12.46 17.23 17.30
C TYR A 285 -10.99 16.75 17.28
N ASP A 286 -10.35 16.70 18.43
CA ASP A 286 -8.97 16.24 18.62
C ASP A 286 -8.86 14.87 19.33
N ASP A 287 -9.98 14.15 19.49
CA ASP A 287 -9.96 12.76 19.92
C ASP A 287 -9.44 11.85 18.80
N TRP A 288 -8.79 10.74 19.20
CA TRP A 288 -8.44 9.70 18.27
C TRP A 288 -9.69 9.17 17.53
N PRO A 289 -9.64 9.04 16.21
CA PRO A 289 -8.50 9.13 15.31
C PRO A 289 -8.33 10.47 14.56
N TYR A 290 -8.99 11.54 14.97
CA TYR A 290 -8.86 12.87 14.34
C TYR A 290 -7.81 13.77 15.02
N GLY A 291 -7.37 13.36 16.19
CA GLY A 291 -6.33 13.97 16.99
C GLY A 291 -5.72 12.94 17.93
N LEU A 292 -5.02 13.38 18.97
CA LEU A 292 -4.27 12.53 19.88
C LEU A 292 -4.84 12.53 21.32
N GLN A 293 -6.09 12.94 21.51
CA GLN A 293 -6.80 12.80 22.78
C GLN A 293 -7.59 11.49 22.81
N ASN A 294 -7.92 11.00 23.99
CA ASN A 294 -8.75 9.80 24.19
C ASN A 294 -8.31 8.58 23.35
N LEU A 295 -7.00 8.30 23.39
CA LEU A 295 -6.38 7.20 22.66
C LEU A 295 -7.03 5.85 23.04
N ASN A 296 -7.34 5.04 22.03
CA ASN A 296 -8.01 3.74 22.20
C ASN A 296 -7.48 2.67 21.21
N GLY A 297 -7.94 1.43 21.36
CA GLY A 297 -7.50 0.32 20.51
C GLY A 297 -5.99 0.08 20.66
N TYR A 298 -5.30 -0.08 19.55
CA TYR A 298 -3.85 -0.33 19.52
C TYR A 298 -3.01 0.74 20.24
N VAL A 299 -3.47 1.98 20.22
CA VAL A 299 -2.72 3.14 20.79
C VAL A 299 -3.07 3.44 22.24
N ALA A 300 -4.00 2.72 22.87
CA ALA A 300 -4.53 3.00 24.21
C ALA A 300 -3.46 3.16 25.31
N GLY A 301 -2.30 2.53 25.17
CA GLY A 301 -1.21 2.62 26.13
C GLY A 301 -0.03 3.47 25.69
N MET A 302 -0.15 4.20 24.58
CA MET A 302 0.93 5.04 24.05
C MET A 302 0.84 6.46 24.58
N SER A 303 2.00 7.09 24.77
CA SER A 303 2.03 8.53 25.07
C SER A 303 1.87 9.38 23.81
N VAL A 304 1.25 10.54 23.95
CA VAL A 304 1.12 11.50 22.87
C VAL A 304 2.49 11.95 22.34
N ASP A 305 3.46 12.10 23.24
CA ASP A 305 4.82 12.50 22.86
C ASP A 305 5.53 11.43 22.03
N GLN A 306 5.28 10.14 22.33
CA GLN A 306 5.82 9.07 21.51
C GLN A 306 5.21 9.06 20.11
N LEU A 307 3.89 9.30 19.98
CA LEU A 307 3.20 9.41 18.69
C LEU A 307 3.76 10.58 17.88
N ARG A 308 3.94 11.75 18.50
CA ARG A 308 4.54 12.94 17.86
C ARG A 308 5.98 12.69 17.44
N LYS A 309 6.79 12.06 18.31
CA LYS A 309 8.17 11.70 18.01
C LYS A 309 8.24 10.78 16.78
N ASN A 310 7.38 9.77 16.72
CA ASN A 310 7.30 8.88 15.56
C ASN A 310 6.92 9.66 14.30
N LEU A 311 5.88 10.50 14.36
CA LEU A 311 5.42 11.33 13.25
C LEU A 311 6.57 12.14 12.62
N VAL A 312 7.40 12.80 13.41
CA VAL A 312 8.46 13.68 12.89
C VAL A 312 9.75 12.95 12.50
N SER A 313 9.98 11.75 13.02
CA SER A 313 11.23 11.01 12.81
C SER A 313 11.15 9.95 11.71
N ARG A 314 9.95 9.46 11.37
CA ARG A 314 9.76 8.41 10.38
C ARG A 314 9.75 8.94 8.95
N SER A 315 10.13 8.08 8.01
CA SER A 315 10.19 8.43 6.59
C SER A 315 8.80 8.37 5.96
N VAL A 316 8.11 9.50 5.91
CA VAL A 316 6.74 9.60 5.37
C VAL A 316 6.70 10.53 4.17
N THR A 317 5.99 10.12 3.13
CA THR A 317 5.62 10.98 1.99
C THR A 317 4.11 10.99 1.84
N TYR A 318 3.53 12.17 1.81
CA TYR A 318 2.12 12.41 1.52
C TYR A 318 1.96 12.63 0.02
N VAL A 319 0.89 12.08 -0.53
CA VAL A 319 0.62 12.12 -1.97
C VAL A 319 -0.83 12.53 -2.15
N GLU A 320 -1.06 13.64 -2.85
CA GLU A 320 -2.39 14.19 -3.06
C GLU A 320 -2.67 14.33 -4.56
N GLY A 321 -3.83 13.85 -5.02
CA GLY A 321 -4.27 14.10 -6.39
C GLY A 321 -4.52 15.58 -6.64
N GLN A 322 -3.96 16.10 -7.73
CA GLN A 322 -4.07 17.53 -8.07
C GLN A 322 -5.52 18.05 -8.02
N VAL A 323 -6.46 17.25 -8.51
CA VAL A 323 -7.87 17.61 -8.58
C VAL A 323 -8.77 16.81 -7.64
N ASP A 324 -8.20 16.26 -6.54
CA ASP A 324 -8.99 15.65 -5.47
C ASP A 324 -9.52 16.72 -4.49
N THR A 325 -10.32 17.60 -5.04
CA THR A 325 -10.83 18.82 -4.42
C THR A 325 -12.35 18.80 -4.23
N LEU A 326 -12.98 17.65 -4.47
CA LEU A 326 -14.43 17.48 -4.33
C LEU A 326 -14.77 16.52 -3.18
N PRO A 327 -15.86 16.75 -2.43
CA PRO A 327 -16.31 15.88 -1.34
C PRO A 327 -17.05 14.62 -1.87
N ILE A 328 -16.38 13.86 -2.75
CA ILE A 328 -16.92 12.65 -3.38
C ILE A 328 -16.22 11.38 -2.92
N SER A 329 -16.72 10.23 -3.32
CA SER A 329 -16.05 8.93 -3.15
C SER A 329 -15.72 8.59 -1.68
N GLY A 330 -16.72 8.65 -0.79
CA GLY A 330 -16.56 8.32 0.63
C GLY A 330 -15.71 9.35 1.39
N PHE A 331 -15.82 10.61 0.99
CA PHE A 331 -15.23 11.73 1.72
C PHE A 331 -15.76 11.80 3.16
N ASP A 332 -14.86 12.02 4.11
CA ASP A 332 -15.21 12.22 5.52
C ASP A 332 -15.64 13.68 5.72
N SER A 333 -16.94 13.91 5.70
CA SER A 333 -17.59 15.22 5.95
C SER A 333 -18.08 15.36 7.40
N SER A 334 -17.51 14.57 8.33
CA SER A 334 -17.82 14.77 9.73
C SER A 334 -17.25 16.12 10.20
N PRO A 335 -17.89 16.82 11.16
CA PRO A 335 -17.37 18.07 11.68
C PRO A 335 -15.94 17.98 12.22
N LYS A 336 -15.52 16.80 12.69
CA LYS A 336 -14.15 16.53 13.16
C LYS A 336 -13.13 16.52 12.02
N ALA A 337 -13.51 15.98 10.88
CA ALA A 337 -12.69 15.99 9.67
C ALA A 337 -12.69 17.38 9.00
N ASP A 338 -13.86 18.05 8.96
CA ASP A 338 -14.00 19.37 8.36
C ASP A 338 -13.19 20.44 9.11
N ALA A 339 -12.95 20.23 10.41
CA ALA A 339 -12.01 21.04 11.19
C ALA A 339 -10.57 21.01 10.65
N GLN A 340 -10.23 20.06 9.80
CA GLN A 340 -8.90 19.90 9.18
C GLN A 340 -8.79 20.56 7.80
N GLY A 341 -9.91 21.00 7.22
CA GLY A 341 -9.98 21.65 5.91
C GLY A 341 -11.15 21.14 5.05
N PRO A 342 -11.44 21.83 3.95
CA PRO A 342 -12.68 21.63 3.18
C PRO A 342 -12.66 20.39 2.27
N GLN A 343 -11.48 19.89 1.89
CA GLN A 343 -11.34 18.76 0.95
C GLN A 343 -9.98 18.07 1.15
N ARG A 344 -9.79 16.87 0.56
CA ARG A 344 -8.62 15.99 0.84
C ARG A 344 -7.30 16.68 0.60
N ARG A 345 -7.11 17.25 -0.59
CA ARG A 345 -5.88 17.92 -0.96
C ARG A 345 -5.53 19.04 0.03
N ALA A 346 -6.47 19.94 0.36
CA ALA A 346 -6.22 21.01 1.32
C ALA A 346 -5.90 20.49 2.74
N ARG A 347 -6.54 19.39 3.16
CA ARG A 347 -6.21 18.74 4.44
C ARG A 347 -4.80 18.19 4.46
N GLY A 348 -4.35 17.54 3.36
CA GLY A 348 -3.00 17.02 3.21
C GLY A 348 -1.95 18.13 3.19
N GLU A 349 -2.18 19.17 2.40
CA GLU A 349 -1.30 20.34 2.33
C GLU A 349 -1.18 21.02 3.71
N ALA A 350 -2.29 21.30 4.37
CA ALA A 350 -2.28 21.92 5.69
C ALA A 350 -1.61 21.04 6.75
N PHE A 351 -1.85 19.73 6.72
CA PHE A 351 -1.24 18.81 7.67
C PHE A 351 0.28 18.77 7.54
N VAL A 352 0.79 18.58 6.33
CA VAL A 352 2.23 18.50 6.07
C VAL A 352 2.92 19.82 6.44
N MET A 353 2.35 20.95 6.02
CA MET A 353 2.86 22.27 6.38
C MET A 353 2.91 22.50 7.90
N TYR A 354 1.87 22.04 8.62
CA TYR A 354 1.84 22.15 10.07
C TYR A 354 2.95 21.33 10.72
N VAL A 355 3.10 20.07 10.33
CA VAL A 355 4.11 19.16 10.89
C VAL A 355 5.53 19.68 10.60
N ASP A 356 5.77 20.14 9.39
CA ASP A 356 7.08 20.65 8.99
C ASP A 356 7.44 21.94 9.71
N LYS A 357 6.55 22.93 9.68
CA LYS A 357 6.80 24.26 10.22
C LYS A 357 6.83 24.34 11.75
N TYR A 358 5.92 23.60 12.41
CA TYR A 358 5.69 23.76 13.86
C TYR A 358 6.20 22.59 14.70
N LEU A 359 6.43 21.43 14.12
CA LEU A 359 6.93 20.25 14.84
C LEU A 359 8.33 19.85 14.42
N GLY A 360 8.92 20.52 13.41
CA GLY A 360 10.25 20.22 12.91
C GLY A 360 10.30 18.89 12.14
N GLY A 361 9.19 18.48 11.54
CA GLY A 361 9.13 17.33 10.63
C GLY A 361 9.94 17.59 9.36
N ARG A 362 10.18 16.50 8.61
CA ARG A 362 10.81 16.56 7.27
C ARG A 362 9.99 15.76 6.27
N GLN A 363 8.68 15.88 6.40
CA GLN A 363 7.78 15.12 5.58
C GLN A 363 7.69 15.72 4.18
N LYS A 364 7.49 14.85 3.21
CA LYS A 364 7.37 15.27 1.82
C LYS A 364 5.91 15.29 1.42
N LEU A 365 5.55 16.27 0.61
CA LEU A 365 4.27 16.32 -0.07
C LEU A 365 4.49 16.29 -1.58
N VAL A 366 3.78 15.39 -2.25
CA VAL A 366 3.81 15.24 -3.71
C VAL A 366 2.40 15.42 -4.25
N ILE A 367 2.21 16.39 -5.14
CA ILE A 367 0.96 16.56 -5.87
C ILE A 367 1.05 15.77 -7.18
N VAL A 368 0.03 14.97 -7.46
CA VAL A 368 -0.01 14.11 -8.66
C VAL A 368 -0.83 14.79 -9.75
N PRO A 369 -0.18 15.22 -10.85
CA PRO A 369 -0.85 15.96 -11.90
C PRO A 369 -2.05 15.21 -12.50
N GLY A 370 -3.17 15.91 -12.71
CA GLY A 370 -4.36 15.40 -13.39
C GLY A 370 -5.14 14.33 -12.63
N CYS A 371 -4.64 13.82 -11.49
CA CYS A 371 -5.35 12.81 -10.72
C CYS A 371 -6.39 13.46 -9.79
N SER A 372 -7.58 12.87 -9.79
CA SER A 372 -8.63 13.07 -8.77
C SER A 372 -8.57 11.93 -7.74
N HIS A 373 -9.67 11.70 -7.01
CA HIS A 373 -9.75 10.58 -6.06
C HIS A 373 -9.75 9.21 -6.75
N ASN A 374 -8.64 8.87 -7.38
CA ASN A 374 -8.46 7.63 -8.14
C ASN A 374 -7.14 6.94 -7.79
N SER A 375 -7.23 5.85 -7.05
CA SER A 375 -6.06 5.12 -6.56
C SER A 375 -5.15 4.58 -7.67
N ARG A 376 -5.70 4.19 -8.82
CA ARG A 376 -4.87 3.72 -9.93
C ARG A 376 -4.07 4.88 -10.53
N CYS A 377 -4.73 6.01 -10.80
CA CYS A 377 -4.05 7.21 -11.29
C CYS A 377 -2.90 7.60 -10.39
N VAL A 378 -3.16 7.74 -9.08
CA VAL A 378 -2.16 8.19 -8.11
C VAL A 378 -1.04 7.16 -7.93
N LEU A 379 -1.35 5.88 -7.72
CA LEU A 379 -0.33 4.87 -7.42
C LEU A 379 0.53 4.48 -8.63
N THR A 380 0.10 4.79 -9.86
CA THR A 380 0.87 4.50 -11.08
C THR A 380 1.49 5.74 -11.72
N ALA A 381 1.42 6.89 -11.08
CA ALA A 381 1.99 8.14 -11.59
C ALA A 381 3.52 8.13 -11.48
N ASP A 382 4.20 8.69 -12.48
CA ASP A 382 5.67 8.69 -12.60
C ASP A 382 6.37 9.28 -11.38
N ASN A 383 5.80 10.33 -10.76
CA ASN A 383 6.34 10.95 -9.56
C ASN A 383 6.03 10.18 -8.26
N VAL A 384 5.18 9.14 -8.32
CA VAL A 384 4.84 8.27 -7.19
C VAL A 384 5.57 6.92 -7.26
N LEU A 385 5.84 6.40 -8.45
CA LEU A 385 6.53 5.11 -8.62
C LEU A 385 7.86 5.01 -7.84
N PRO A 386 8.76 6.04 -7.83
CA PRO A 386 10.00 5.99 -7.05
C PRO A 386 9.78 5.96 -5.53
N LEU A 387 8.62 6.42 -5.05
CA LEU A 387 8.26 6.37 -3.63
C LEU A 387 7.84 4.95 -3.22
N LEU A 388 7.09 4.26 -4.09
CA LEU A 388 6.64 2.89 -3.88
C LEU A 388 7.76 1.87 -4.11
N PHE A 389 8.68 2.15 -5.02
CA PHE A 389 9.77 1.27 -5.42
C PHE A 389 11.12 2.00 -5.34
N PRO A 390 11.52 2.49 -4.15
CA PRO A 390 12.78 3.22 -4.04
C PRO A 390 13.95 2.33 -4.50
N PRO A 391 14.94 2.88 -5.22
CA PRO A 391 16.09 2.13 -5.68
C PRO A 391 16.82 1.51 -4.49
N PRO A 392 17.49 0.36 -4.66
CA PRO A 392 18.32 -0.21 -3.62
C PRO A 392 19.41 0.80 -3.20
N PRO A 393 19.86 0.78 -1.94
CA PRO A 393 20.99 1.59 -1.52
C PRO A 393 22.23 1.16 -2.32
N GLY A 394 22.77 2.07 -3.10
CA GLY A 394 23.94 1.88 -3.95
C GLY A 394 24.32 3.19 -4.63
N PRO A 395 25.51 3.33 -5.20
CA PRO A 395 25.83 4.52 -5.96
C PRO A 395 24.79 4.67 -7.09
N THR A 396 24.12 5.80 -7.10
CA THR A 396 23.20 6.19 -8.18
C THR A 396 24.04 6.43 -9.42
N VAL A 397 24.24 5.40 -10.22
CA VAL A 397 24.75 5.58 -11.58
C VAL A 397 23.57 6.12 -12.38
N TYR A 398 23.48 7.43 -12.48
CA TYR A 398 22.61 8.03 -13.50
C TYR A 398 23.17 7.59 -14.85
N PRO A 399 22.39 6.99 -15.74
CA PRO A 399 22.84 6.78 -17.10
C PRO A 399 23.10 8.18 -17.69
N THR A 400 24.35 8.53 -17.86
CA THR A 400 24.76 9.68 -18.65
C THR A 400 24.61 9.32 -20.13
N GLY A 401 23.38 9.06 -20.54
CA GLY A 401 22.98 8.87 -21.92
C GLY A 401 22.28 10.12 -22.38
N GLY A 402 23.04 11.11 -22.83
CA GLY A 402 22.51 12.20 -23.64
C GLY A 402 21.85 11.59 -24.87
N PHE A 403 20.54 11.75 -25.02
CA PHE A 403 19.93 11.65 -26.33
C PHE A 403 20.41 12.86 -27.13
N GLY A 404 21.50 12.68 -27.92
CA GLY A 404 21.81 13.59 -29.00
C GLY A 404 20.67 13.53 -30.02
N LEU A 405 19.95 14.62 -30.13
CA LEU A 405 19.14 14.88 -31.29
C LEU A 405 20.10 15.38 -32.37
N GLU A 406 20.38 14.56 -33.39
CA GLU A 406 20.75 15.01 -34.72
C GLU A 406 19.47 15.10 -35.58
#